data_1cce73847db226f0445ccaf3b568b560
#
_entry.id   1cce73847db226f0445ccaf3b568b560
#
_cell.length_a   1.000
_cell.length_b   1.000
_cell.length_c   1.000
_cell.angle_alpha   90.00
_cell.angle_beta   90.00
_cell.angle_gamma   90.00
#
_symmetry.space_group_name_H-M   'P 1'
#
loop_
_entity.id
_entity.type
_entity.pdbx_description
1 polymer ?
#
loop_
_entity_poly.entity_id
_entity_poly.type
_entity_poly.pdbx_seq_one_letter_code
_entity_poly.pdbx_strand_id
1 'polypeptide(L)'
;MNYPINMMIISRTPVRVSFCGGGTDVDWYSKSSENGGMVTSLTIDRYIHVTVNRRFDDRIRVSYSKLEIVDDFEDIEHELVRESMRITGVTSGVEITTIADIPSRGTGLGSSSAVTVGLLNALHCFAGRDVPASQLAAEACEIEINILGQPIGRQDQYAAAYGGMNSIVFHPDGEVIVEPIDISDDLKSNISDEFTLIFTGQIRSASKVLSNFEEDGKSTINNLLRIREQASEAREFLSSGNLTKLGTLLNEAWMMKRGISQNVSNEIIDEMYNRIMSNGANGAKLLGAGGGGFFLIHGEVGIREKLRNEFSSEHRMIPLNIDFNGSTIIFNDSRE
;
A
#
# COMPACT_ATOMS: atom_id res chain seq x y z
N MET A 1 26.54 -21.91 -1.87
CA MET A 1 25.84 -22.34 -0.65
C MET A 1 24.99 -23.57 -0.99
N ASN A 2 25.10 -24.66 -0.22
CA ASN A 2 24.24 -25.84 -0.44
C ASN A 2 22.90 -25.59 0.27
N TYR A 3 21.91 -25.12 -0.46
CA TYR A 3 20.53 -25.09 0.01
C TYR A 3 19.91 -26.50 -0.05
N PRO A 4 18.91 -26.81 0.80
CA PRO A 4 18.18 -28.09 0.71
C PRO A 4 17.65 -28.35 -0.71
N ILE A 5 17.61 -29.62 -1.12
CA ILE A 5 17.23 -30.02 -2.50
C ILE A 5 15.77 -29.65 -2.81
N ASN A 6 14.89 -29.73 -1.79
CA ASN A 6 13.49 -29.29 -1.88
C ASN A 6 13.32 -28.12 -0.95
N MET A 7 13.02 -26.96 -1.48
CA MET A 7 12.78 -25.76 -0.69
C MET A 7 11.79 -24.86 -1.40
N MET A 8 10.63 -24.71 -0.80
CA MET A 8 9.58 -23.81 -1.23
C MET A 8 9.19 -22.87 -0.10
N ILE A 9 9.18 -21.59 -0.39
CA ILE A 9 8.77 -20.53 0.53
C ILE A 9 7.59 -19.78 -0.09
N ILE A 10 6.59 -19.47 0.72
CA ILE A 10 5.48 -18.59 0.30
C ILE A 10 5.34 -17.48 1.32
N SER A 11 5.51 -16.24 0.89
CA SER A 11 5.12 -15.06 1.64
C SER A 11 3.73 -14.59 1.27
N ARG A 12 3.03 -13.99 2.23
CA ARG A 12 1.75 -13.31 2.07
C ARG A 12 1.89 -11.91 2.65
N THR A 13 1.65 -10.90 1.82
CA THR A 13 1.84 -9.50 2.18
C THR A 13 0.55 -8.72 1.91
N PRO A 14 -0.05 -8.05 2.91
CA PRO A 14 -1.28 -7.32 2.75
C PRO A 14 -1.05 -6.00 2.00
N VAL A 15 -2.10 -5.51 1.34
CA VAL A 15 -2.13 -4.14 0.81
C VAL A 15 -2.72 -3.17 1.84
N ARG A 16 -2.50 -1.87 1.65
CA ARG A 16 -2.88 -0.84 2.61
C ARG A 16 -3.97 0.11 2.11
N VAL A 17 -4.71 0.63 3.06
CA VAL A 17 -5.65 1.74 2.92
C VAL A 17 -5.14 2.91 3.76
N SER A 18 -4.92 4.08 3.16
CA SER A 18 -4.48 5.29 3.85
C SER A 18 -5.67 6.21 4.12
N PHE A 19 -5.99 6.47 5.40
CA PHE A 19 -7.01 7.43 5.79
C PHE A 19 -6.58 8.86 5.46
N CYS A 20 -5.48 9.31 6.06
CA CYS A 20 -4.94 10.65 5.89
C CYS A 20 -3.41 10.65 5.88
N GLY A 21 -2.80 11.74 5.43
CA GLY A 21 -1.36 11.95 5.49
C GLY A 21 -0.59 11.64 4.20
N GLY A 22 -1.17 10.90 3.26
CA GLY A 22 -0.47 10.51 2.04
C GLY A 22 0.04 11.71 1.23
N GLY A 23 1.29 11.64 0.80
CA GLY A 23 2.05 12.74 0.20
C GLY A 23 3.00 13.43 1.15
N THR A 24 2.80 13.32 2.49
CA THR A 24 3.75 13.85 3.48
C THR A 24 4.89 12.88 3.76
N ASP A 25 4.79 11.68 3.27
CA ASP A 25 5.76 10.57 3.36
C ASP A 25 6.84 10.61 2.27
N VAL A 26 6.78 11.57 1.33
CA VAL A 26 7.82 11.79 0.32
C VAL A 26 9.03 12.49 0.93
N ASP A 27 10.23 12.09 0.52
CA ASP A 27 11.48 12.53 1.13
C ASP A 27 11.68 14.05 1.07
N TRP A 28 11.37 14.69 -0.07
CA TRP A 28 11.56 16.14 -0.21
C TRP A 28 10.70 16.95 0.77
N TYR A 29 9.51 16.44 1.16
CA TYR A 29 8.67 17.10 2.16
C TYR A 29 9.07 16.70 3.58
N SER A 30 9.12 15.40 3.89
CA SER A 30 9.38 14.91 5.26
C SER A 30 10.72 15.39 5.82
N LYS A 31 11.76 15.47 4.98
CA LYS A 31 13.09 15.95 5.38
C LYS A 31 13.19 17.49 5.48
N SER A 32 12.32 18.24 4.79
CA SER A 32 12.32 19.71 4.82
C SER A 32 11.34 20.31 5.84
N SER A 33 10.36 19.53 6.29
CA SER A 33 9.35 19.95 7.26
C SER A 33 9.88 19.80 8.68
N GLU A 34 9.75 20.84 9.52
CA GLU A 34 10.16 20.80 10.93
C GLU A 34 9.57 19.62 11.71
N ASN A 35 8.32 19.24 11.39
CA ASN A 35 7.62 18.15 12.06
C ASN A 35 7.66 16.84 11.26
N GLY A 36 8.38 16.79 10.14
CA GLY A 36 8.39 15.64 9.25
C GLY A 36 7.04 15.35 8.60
N GLY A 37 6.87 14.12 8.15
CA GLY A 37 5.62 13.59 7.59
C GLY A 37 4.88 12.67 8.56
N MET A 38 3.59 12.44 8.31
CA MET A 38 2.78 11.49 9.09
C MET A 38 1.66 10.91 8.24
N VAL A 39 1.45 9.60 8.34
CA VAL A 39 0.36 8.90 7.67
C VAL A 39 -0.37 8.02 8.67
N THR A 40 -1.71 8.04 8.62
CA THR A 40 -2.57 7.10 9.36
C THR A 40 -3.22 6.15 8.36
N SER A 41 -2.93 4.85 8.50
CA SER A 41 -3.34 3.82 7.57
C SER A 41 -3.63 2.49 8.26
N LEU A 42 -4.27 1.59 7.54
CA LEU A 42 -4.43 0.20 7.92
C LEU A 42 -4.13 -0.72 6.74
N THR A 43 -3.81 -1.98 7.03
CA THR A 43 -3.74 -3.06 6.03
C THR A 43 -5.02 -3.88 6.01
N ILE A 44 -5.36 -4.40 4.84
CA ILE A 44 -6.61 -5.15 4.62
C ILE A 44 -6.33 -6.59 4.17
N ASP A 45 -7.34 -7.43 4.31
CA ASP A 45 -7.37 -8.86 3.91
C ASP A 45 -7.33 -9.07 2.37
N ARG A 46 -6.47 -8.33 1.70
CA ARG A 46 -6.15 -8.49 0.27
C ARG A 46 -4.65 -8.52 0.13
N TYR A 47 -4.16 -9.53 -0.56
CA TYR A 47 -2.78 -9.93 -0.45
C TYR A 47 -2.06 -9.98 -1.80
N ILE A 48 -0.77 -9.80 -1.70
CA ILE A 48 0.21 -10.27 -2.67
C ILE A 48 0.87 -11.52 -2.09
N HIS A 49 0.86 -12.60 -2.86
CA HIS A 49 1.57 -13.83 -2.53
C HIS A 49 2.81 -13.95 -3.41
N VAL A 50 3.94 -14.23 -2.80
CA VAL A 50 5.19 -14.51 -3.51
C VAL A 50 5.63 -15.92 -3.15
N THR A 51 5.79 -16.75 -4.16
CA THR A 51 6.37 -18.09 -4.04
C THR A 51 7.80 -18.04 -4.55
N VAL A 52 8.75 -18.55 -3.76
CA VAL A 52 10.13 -18.78 -4.15
C VAL A 52 10.39 -20.27 -4.01
N ASN A 53 10.74 -20.94 -5.10
CA ASN A 53 11.00 -22.38 -5.14
C ASN A 53 12.40 -22.68 -5.67
N ARG A 54 13.07 -23.66 -5.09
CA ARG A 54 14.37 -24.16 -5.58
C ARG A 54 14.16 -24.87 -6.93
N ARG A 55 14.97 -24.49 -7.93
CA ARG A 55 14.99 -25.19 -9.21
C ARG A 55 16.02 -26.32 -9.17
N PHE A 56 15.82 -27.31 -10.06
CA PHE A 56 16.77 -28.38 -10.27
C PHE A 56 18.03 -27.91 -11.05
N ASP A 57 17.85 -26.90 -11.91
CA ASP A 57 18.93 -26.24 -12.66
C ASP A 57 19.31 -24.90 -12.01
N ASP A 58 20.36 -24.25 -12.44
CA ASP A 58 20.82 -22.96 -11.93
C ASP A 58 20.13 -21.75 -12.57
N ARG A 59 19.19 -21.99 -13.49
CA ARG A 59 18.44 -20.92 -14.15
C ARG A 59 17.46 -20.25 -13.21
N ILE A 60 17.01 -19.07 -13.62
CA ILE A 60 15.99 -18.28 -12.90
C ILE A 60 14.74 -18.25 -13.76
N ARG A 61 13.58 -18.51 -13.13
CA ARG A 61 12.27 -18.36 -13.74
C ARG A 61 11.45 -17.36 -12.92
N VAL A 62 10.94 -16.31 -13.58
CA VAL A 62 10.05 -15.32 -12.95
C VAL A 62 8.71 -15.34 -13.66
N SER A 63 7.63 -15.57 -12.89
CA SER A 63 6.26 -15.63 -13.40
C SER A 63 5.39 -14.58 -12.71
N TYR A 64 4.84 -13.66 -13.51
CA TYR A 64 3.94 -12.60 -13.10
C TYR A 64 2.92 -12.36 -14.24
N SER A 65 2.67 -11.15 -14.72
CA SER A 65 1.90 -10.90 -15.96
C SER A 65 2.64 -11.35 -17.23
N LYS A 66 3.94 -11.64 -17.11
CA LYS A 66 4.83 -12.23 -18.11
C LYS A 66 5.53 -13.43 -17.52
N LEU A 67 6.21 -14.21 -18.38
CA LEU A 67 7.12 -15.27 -18.00
C LEU A 67 8.51 -14.93 -18.51
N GLU A 68 9.49 -14.92 -17.61
CA GLU A 68 10.91 -14.74 -17.92
C GLU A 68 11.68 -16.00 -17.51
N ILE A 69 12.64 -16.45 -18.34
CA ILE A 69 13.58 -17.52 -17.99
C ILE A 69 14.95 -17.05 -18.45
N VAL A 70 15.85 -16.83 -17.48
CA VAL A 70 17.17 -16.26 -17.69
C VAL A 70 18.25 -17.10 -17.02
N ASP A 71 19.49 -16.97 -17.48
CA ASP A 71 20.65 -17.61 -16.87
C ASP A 71 21.34 -16.70 -15.84
N ASP A 72 21.25 -15.37 -16.02
CA ASP A 72 21.78 -14.37 -15.11
C ASP A 72 20.62 -13.51 -14.56
N PHE A 73 20.62 -13.23 -13.25
CA PHE A 73 19.58 -12.39 -12.62
C PHE A 73 19.60 -10.94 -13.11
N GLU A 74 20.74 -10.46 -13.63
CA GLU A 74 20.85 -9.13 -14.23
C GLU A 74 19.98 -8.97 -15.50
N ASP A 75 19.67 -10.07 -16.18
CA ASP A 75 18.85 -10.10 -17.38
C ASP A 75 17.33 -10.07 -17.09
N ILE A 76 16.92 -10.09 -15.80
CA ILE A 76 15.52 -10.03 -15.41
C ILE A 76 14.95 -8.63 -15.74
N GLU A 77 13.89 -8.59 -16.56
CA GLU A 77 13.18 -7.33 -16.89
C GLU A 77 12.37 -6.77 -15.71
N HIS A 78 11.87 -7.67 -14.84
CA HIS A 78 11.09 -7.23 -13.67
C HIS A 78 11.99 -6.63 -12.60
N GLU A 79 12.12 -5.30 -12.61
CA GLU A 79 13.07 -4.54 -11.79
C GLU A 79 12.97 -4.85 -10.28
N LEU A 80 11.73 -4.93 -9.73
CA LEU A 80 11.54 -5.24 -8.31
C LEU A 80 12.07 -6.63 -7.94
N VAL A 81 11.92 -7.64 -8.83
CA VAL A 81 12.47 -8.99 -8.61
C VAL A 81 13.98 -8.94 -8.67
N ARG A 82 14.54 -8.31 -9.71
CA ARG A 82 15.99 -8.20 -9.91
C ARG A 82 16.67 -7.56 -8.70
N GLU A 83 16.18 -6.41 -8.25
CA GLU A 83 16.80 -5.70 -7.13
C GLU A 83 16.56 -6.40 -5.78
N SER A 84 15.41 -7.06 -5.59
CA SER A 84 15.21 -7.91 -4.40
C SER A 84 16.17 -9.11 -4.37
N MET A 85 16.44 -9.73 -5.50
CA MET A 85 17.44 -10.79 -5.63
C MET A 85 18.85 -10.27 -5.33
N ARG A 86 19.19 -9.07 -5.81
CA ARG A 86 20.48 -8.40 -5.54
C ARG A 86 20.70 -8.17 -4.06
N ILE A 87 19.73 -7.55 -3.37
CA ILE A 87 19.82 -7.26 -1.91
C ILE A 87 19.93 -8.54 -1.10
N THR A 88 19.15 -9.56 -1.45
CA THR A 88 19.11 -10.80 -0.68
C THR A 88 20.25 -11.76 -1.04
N GLY A 89 20.97 -11.54 -2.13
CA GLY A 89 22.05 -12.40 -2.61
C GLY A 89 21.57 -13.76 -3.14
N VAL A 90 20.27 -13.91 -3.41
CA VAL A 90 19.68 -15.09 -4.06
C VAL A 90 19.70 -14.84 -5.56
N THR A 91 20.75 -15.30 -6.26
CA THR A 91 21.04 -14.87 -7.63
C THR A 91 20.93 -15.98 -8.69
N SER A 92 20.58 -17.21 -8.31
CA SER A 92 20.43 -18.33 -9.26
C SER A 92 19.60 -19.48 -8.69
N GLY A 93 19.18 -20.39 -9.57
CA GLY A 93 18.55 -21.65 -9.22
C GLY A 93 17.18 -21.51 -8.52
N VAL A 94 16.41 -20.49 -8.88
CA VAL A 94 15.11 -20.20 -8.25
C VAL A 94 14.01 -19.97 -9.27
N GLU A 95 12.82 -20.36 -8.89
CA GLU A 95 11.58 -19.98 -9.55
C GLU A 95 10.79 -19.04 -8.62
N ILE A 96 10.44 -17.85 -9.10
CA ILE A 96 9.70 -16.82 -8.36
C ILE A 96 8.36 -16.62 -9.07
N THR A 97 7.26 -16.73 -8.33
CA THR A 97 5.91 -16.48 -8.84
C THR A 97 5.19 -15.49 -7.94
N THR A 98 4.55 -14.49 -8.55
CA THR A 98 3.72 -13.52 -7.84
C THR A 98 2.25 -13.68 -8.19
N ILE A 99 1.38 -13.71 -7.19
CA ILE A 99 -0.08 -13.81 -7.32
C ILE A 99 -0.70 -12.69 -6.49
N ALA A 100 -1.70 -12.00 -7.02
CA ALA A 100 -2.34 -10.87 -6.35
C ALA A 100 -3.86 -11.01 -6.32
N ASP A 101 -4.49 -10.72 -5.17
CA ASP A 101 -5.95 -10.71 -4.99
C ASP A 101 -6.61 -9.50 -5.68
N ILE A 102 -5.83 -8.48 -5.97
CA ILE A 102 -6.24 -7.21 -6.60
C ILE A 102 -5.29 -6.87 -7.76
N PRO A 103 -5.66 -5.98 -8.69
CA PRO A 103 -4.72 -5.54 -9.70
C PRO A 103 -3.41 -5.04 -9.08
N SER A 104 -2.28 -5.53 -9.58
CA SER A 104 -0.95 -5.26 -8.99
C SER A 104 -0.44 -3.83 -9.18
N ARG A 105 -1.09 -3.01 -10.01
CA ARG A 105 -0.68 -1.62 -10.30
C ARG A 105 -1.87 -0.68 -10.38
N GLY A 106 -1.66 0.58 -9.96
CA GLY A 106 -2.60 1.68 -10.19
C GLY A 106 -3.91 1.62 -9.40
N THR A 107 -3.99 0.80 -8.35
CA THR A 107 -5.18 0.65 -7.50
C THR A 107 -5.26 1.67 -6.37
N GLY A 108 -4.15 2.33 -6.05
CA GLY A 108 -4.05 3.22 -4.89
C GLY A 108 -3.94 2.50 -3.54
N LEU A 109 -3.72 1.18 -3.54
CA LEU A 109 -3.64 0.33 -2.33
C LEU A 109 -2.21 -0.09 -1.96
N GLY A 110 -1.17 0.49 -2.57
CA GLY A 110 0.23 0.14 -2.27
C GLY A 110 0.66 -1.23 -2.79
N SER A 111 0.01 -1.73 -3.86
CA SER A 111 0.25 -3.10 -4.36
C SER A 111 1.69 -3.32 -4.83
N SER A 112 2.34 -2.31 -5.45
CA SER A 112 3.73 -2.42 -5.92
C SER A 112 4.67 -2.65 -4.75
N SER A 113 4.56 -1.84 -3.71
CA SER A 113 5.41 -1.96 -2.52
C SER A 113 5.12 -3.24 -1.72
N ALA A 114 3.86 -3.71 -1.71
CA ALA A 114 3.52 -5.01 -1.15
C ALA A 114 4.19 -6.16 -1.93
N VAL A 115 4.38 -6.04 -3.26
CA VAL A 115 5.19 -6.99 -4.05
C VAL A 115 6.63 -6.96 -3.59
N THR A 116 7.25 -5.77 -3.45
CA THR A 116 8.65 -5.62 -3.05
C THR A 116 8.90 -6.19 -1.66
N VAL A 117 8.05 -5.84 -0.69
CA VAL A 117 8.13 -6.38 0.69
C VAL A 117 7.95 -7.89 0.70
N GLY A 118 6.99 -8.43 -0.06
CA GLY A 118 6.76 -9.87 -0.16
C GLY A 118 7.92 -10.63 -0.81
N LEU A 119 8.54 -10.06 -1.85
CA LEU A 119 9.75 -10.60 -2.48
C LEU A 119 10.91 -10.66 -1.48
N LEU A 120 11.18 -9.55 -0.79
CA LEU A 120 12.25 -9.48 0.21
C LEU A 120 12.03 -10.50 1.32
N ASN A 121 10.82 -10.59 1.87
CA ASN A 121 10.50 -11.54 2.94
C ASN A 121 10.71 -13.00 2.49
N ALA A 122 10.19 -13.37 1.30
CA ALA A 122 10.34 -14.73 0.79
C ALA A 122 11.81 -15.06 0.44
N LEU A 123 12.54 -14.13 -0.18
CA LEU A 123 13.94 -14.34 -0.57
C LEU A 123 14.89 -14.35 0.64
N HIS A 124 14.67 -13.51 1.67
CA HIS A 124 15.41 -13.61 2.93
C HIS A 124 15.18 -14.96 3.60
N CYS A 125 13.91 -15.39 3.71
CA CYS A 125 13.58 -16.68 4.28
C CYS A 125 14.23 -17.84 3.46
N PHE A 126 14.19 -17.75 2.15
CA PHE A 126 14.85 -18.71 1.26
C PHE A 126 16.36 -18.74 1.48
N ALA A 127 16.99 -17.62 1.78
CA ALA A 127 18.41 -17.53 2.15
C ALA A 127 18.70 -17.92 3.60
N GLY A 128 17.69 -18.44 4.36
CA GLY A 128 17.82 -18.86 5.75
C GLY A 128 17.88 -17.72 6.76
N ARG A 129 17.40 -16.52 6.40
CA ARG A 129 17.36 -15.35 7.27
C ARG A 129 15.92 -15.03 7.66
N ASP A 130 15.74 -14.74 8.94
CA ASP A 130 14.51 -14.15 9.49
C ASP A 130 14.80 -12.67 9.78
N VAL A 131 14.09 -11.76 9.10
CA VAL A 131 14.35 -10.33 9.19
C VAL A 131 13.12 -9.60 9.72
N PRO A 132 13.30 -8.54 10.54
CA PRO A 132 12.18 -7.80 11.10
C PRO A 132 11.47 -6.95 10.05
N ALA A 133 10.21 -6.59 10.33
CA ALA A 133 9.39 -5.73 9.46
C ALA A 133 10.08 -4.40 9.14
N SER A 134 10.83 -3.82 10.08
CA SER A 134 11.59 -2.58 9.89
C SER A 134 12.65 -2.71 8.79
N GLN A 135 13.35 -3.85 8.74
CA GLN A 135 14.35 -4.11 7.69
C GLN A 135 13.68 -4.34 6.34
N LEU A 136 12.60 -5.14 6.29
CA LEU A 136 11.83 -5.35 5.04
C LEU A 136 11.34 -4.03 4.46
N ALA A 137 10.79 -3.14 5.30
CA ALA A 137 10.32 -1.82 4.88
C ALA A 137 11.45 -0.93 4.36
N ALA A 138 12.59 -0.88 5.09
CA ALA A 138 13.73 -0.06 4.71
C ALA A 138 14.37 -0.54 3.39
N GLU A 139 14.56 -1.85 3.22
CA GLU A 139 15.09 -2.42 1.99
C GLU A 139 14.13 -2.23 0.80
N ALA A 140 12.80 -2.32 1.03
CA ALA A 140 11.82 -2.02 -0.01
C ALA A 140 11.85 -0.54 -0.43
N CYS A 141 12.00 0.39 0.52
CA CYS A 141 12.23 1.81 0.22
C CYS A 141 13.54 2.02 -0.56
N GLU A 142 14.62 1.35 -0.16
CA GLU A 142 15.91 1.42 -0.87
C GLU A 142 15.76 1.00 -2.33
N ILE A 143 15.08 -0.13 -2.59
CA ILE A 143 14.83 -0.60 -3.96
C ILE A 143 14.01 0.40 -4.75
N GLU A 144 12.82 0.75 -4.25
CA GLU A 144 11.85 1.50 -5.05
C GLU A 144 12.26 2.98 -5.22
N ILE A 145 12.78 3.62 -4.17
CA ILE A 145 13.05 5.05 -4.15
C ILE A 145 14.49 5.35 -4.59
N ASN A 146 15.49 4.70 -3.98
CA ASN A 146 16.89 5.05 -4.21
C ASN A 146 17.46 4.36 -5.44
N ILE A 147 17.25 3.04 -5.60
CA ILE A 147 17.82 2.28 -6.72
C ILE A 147 17.04 2.53 -8.00
N LEU A 148 15.70 2.41 -7.96
CA LEU A 148 14.85 2.55 -9.14
C LEU A 148 14.39 3.99 -9.38
N GLY A 149 14.67 4.92 -8.47
CA GLY A 149 14.37 6.34 -8.62
C GLY A 149 12.88 6.65 -8.75
N GLN A 150 12.00 5.83 -8.15
CA GLN A 150 10.57 6.07 -8.23
C GLN A 150 10.18 7.28 -7.37
N PRO A 151 9.42 8.26 -7.90
CA PRO A 151 8.98 9.44 -7.16
C PRO A 151 7.78 9.11 -6.27
N ILE A 152 7.96 8.24 -5.29
CA ILE A 152 6.93 7.77 -4.35
C ILE A 152 7.34 8.06 -2.90
N GLY A 153 6.35 8.03 -1.99
CA GLY A 153 6.60 8.10 -0.56
C GLY A 153 6.91 6.72 0.05
N ARG A 154 7.17 6.74 1.35
CA ARG A 154 7.63 5.56 2.12
C ARG A 154 6.50 4.83 2.86
N GLN A 155 5.25 5.32 2.81
CA GLN A 155 4.14 4.75 3.61
C GLN A 155 3.79 3.30 3.25
N ASP A 156 3.87 2.97 1.95
CA ASP A 156 3.36 1.71 1.41
C ASP A 156 4.20 0.52 1.88
N GLN A 157 5.53 0.68 1.86
CA GLN A 157 6.50 -0.31 2.29
C GLN A 157 6.36 -0.62 3.79
N TYR A 158 6.28 0.45 4.62
CA TYR A 158 6.12 0.29 6.06
C TYR A 158 4.77 -0.32 6.42
N ALA A 159 3.67 0.16 5.83
CA ALA A 159 2.35 -0.41 6.09
C ALA A 159 2.28 -1.89 5.72
N ALA A 160 2.77 -2.29 4.53
CA ALA A 160 2.76 -3.67 4.07
C ALA A 160 3.63 -4.60 4.92
N ALA A 161 4.78 -4.11 5.40
CA ALA A 161 5.69 -4.90 6.23
C ALA A 161 5.14 -5.14 7.64
N TYR A 162 4.60 -4.09 8.27
CA TYR A 162 4.14 -4.15 9.67
C TYR A 162 2.73 -4.73 9.82
N GLY A 163 1.83 -4.46 8.86
CA GLY A 163 0.42 -4.82 9.02
C GLY A 163 -0.30 -4.00 10.09
N GLY A 164 -1.59 -4.26 10.26
CA GLY A 164 -2.40 -3.62 11.29
C GLY A 164 -2.86 -2.22 10.95
N MET A 165 -3.24 -1.49 11.98
CA MET A 165 -3.61 -0.08 11.92
C MET A 165 -2.53 0.74 12.59
N ASN A 166 -1.93 1.67 11.86
CA ASN A 166 -0.76 2.39 12.33
C ASN A 166 -0.82 3.88 12.03
N SER A 167 -0.18 4.63 12.91
CA SER A 167 0.35 5.97 12.65
C SER A 167 1.83 5.80 12.29
N ILE A 168 2.21 6.22 11.08
CA ILE A 168 3.59 6.13 10.59
C ILE A 168 4.14 7.56 10.52
N VAL A 169 5.17 7.83 11.32
CA VAL A 169 5.82 9.13 11.40
C VAL A 169 7.16 9.08 10.66
N PHE A 170 7.35 10.01 9.75
CA PHE A 170 8.56 10.15 8.94
C PHE A 170 9.35 11.36 9.43
N HIS A 171 10.39 11.14 10.22
CA HIS A 171 11.19 12.20 10.81
C HIS A 171 12.09 12.91 9.78
N PRO A 172 12.46 14.20 10.02
CA PRO A 172 13.32 14.96 9.11
C PRO A 172 14.71 14.36 8.92
N ASP A 173 15.24 13.65 9.91
CA ASP A 173 16.53 12.94 9.86
C ASP A 173 16.47 11.60 9.08
N GLY A 174 15.28 11.20 8.63
CA GLY A 174 15.05 10.00 7.86
C GLY A 174 14.56 8.80 8.68
N GLU A 175 14.55 8.88 10.01
CA GLU A 175 13.97 7.85 10.86
C GLU A 175 12.47 7.68 10.57
N VAL A 176 11.99 6.44 10.64
CA VAL A 176 10.56 6.13 10.50
C VAL A 176 10.09 5.37 11.73
N ILE A 177 9.09 5.94 12.40
CA ILE A 177 8.47 5.32 13.58
C ILE A 177 7.08 4.83 13.19
N VAL A 178 6.82 3.55 13.44
CA VAL A 178 5.50 2.92 13.24
C VAL A 178 4.87 2.73 14.60
N GLU A 179 3.79 3.46 14.87
CA GLU A 179 3.05 3.40 16.13
C GLU A 179 1.71 2.68 15.89
N PRO A 180 1.52 1.48 16.46
CA PRO A 180 0.25 0.78 16.38
C PRO A 180 -0.89 1.59 17.01
N ILE A 181 -2.06 1.54 16.38
CA ILE A 181 -3.31 2.08 16.94
C ILE A 181 -4.12 0.88 17.43
N ASP A 182 -4.16 0.73 18.76
CA ASP A 182 -4.94 -0.33 19.38
C ASP A 182 -6.44 -0.02 19.29
N ILE A 183 -7.20 -0.99 18.82
CA ILE A 183 -8.65 -0.88 18.68
C ILE A 183 -9.35 -2.11 19.26
N SER A 184 -10.53 -1.89 19.86
CA SER A 184 -11.36 -2.97 20.38
C SER A 184 -11.94 -3.84 19.24
N ASP A 185 -12.37 -5.04 19.58
CA ASP A 185 -13.02 -5.93 18.58
C ASP A 185 -14.34 -5.35 18.07
N ASP A 186 -15.09 -4.61 18.92
CA ASP A 186 -16.27 -3.89 18.49
C ASP A 186 -15.94 -2.83 17.44
N LEU A 187 -14.85 -2.08 17.64
CA LEU A 187 -14.43 -1.08 16.66
C LEU A 187 -13.95 -1.71 15.34
N LYS A 188 -13.30 -2.88 15.39
CA LYS A 188 -12.95 -3.65 14.17
C LYS A 188 -14.20 -4.03 13.37
N SER A 189 -15.25 -4.51 14.08
CA SER A 189 -16.54 -4.83 13.44
C SER A 189 -17.18 -3.61 12.82
N ASN A 190 -17.24 -2.49 13.55
CA ASN A 190 -17.83 -1.25 13.06
C ASN A 190 -17.06 -0.73 11.82
N ILE A 191 -15.73 -0.80 11.81
CA ILE A 191 -14.94 -0.44 10.63
C ILE A 191 -15.32 -1.30 9.42
N SER A 192 -15.49 -2.62 9.61
CA SER A 192 -15.91 -3.49 8.53
C SER A 192 -17.33 -3.21 8.03
N ASP A 193 -18.23 -2.76 8.89
CA ASP A 193 -19.64 -2.50 8.55
C ASP A 193 -19.88 -1.12 7.94
N GLU A 194 -19.18 -0.09 8.45
CA GLU A 194 -19.34 1.30 8.07
C GLU A 194 -18.41 1.76 6.95
N PHE A 195 -17.32 1.01 6.69
CA PHE A 195 -16.41 1.32 5.59
C PHE A 195 -16.51 0.31 4.44
N THR A 196 -16.29 0.82 3.23
CA THR A 196 -16.19 -0.02 2.04
C THR A 196 -15.26 0.60 1.01
N LEU A 197 -14.67 -0.26 0.20
CA LEU A 197 -13.91 0.14 -0.98
C LEU A 197 -14.74 -0.11 -2.23
N ILE A 198 -14.72 0.83 -3.18
CA ILE A 198 -15.32 0.65 -4.50
C ILE A 198 -14.28 0.95 -5.58
N PHE A 199 -14.12 0.02 -6.53
CA PHE A 199 -13.19 0.20 -7.63
C PHE A 199 -13.78 1.12 -8.70
N THR A 200 -13.02 2.13 -9.11
CA THR A 200 -13.45 3.12 -10.12
C THR A 200 -13.50 2.60 -11.55
N GLY A 201 -12.95 1.41 -11.80
CA GLY A 201 -12.76 0.92 -13.17
C GLY A 201 -11.54 1.52 -13.88
N GLN A 202 -10.86 2.50 -13.27
CA GLN A 202 -9.70 3.17 -13.86
C GLN A 202 -8.42 2.83 -13.09
N ILE A 203 -7.31 2.69 -13.82
CA ILE A 203 -5.97 2.43 -13.28
C ILE A 203 -5.02 3.51 -13.81
N ARG A 204 -4.23 4.14 -12.91
CA ARG A 204 -3.19 5.10 -13.26
C ARG A 204 -1.90 4.87 -12.50
N SER A 205 -0.76 5.26 -13.11
CA SER A 205 0.54 5.25 -12.44
C SER A 205 0.62 6.36 -11.40
N ALA A 206 0.95 6.00 -10.15
CA ALA A 206 1.15 6.95 -9.05
C ALA A 206 2.30 7.93 -9.34
N SER A 207 3.38 7.47 -9.97
CA SER A 207 4.56 8.26 -10.29
C SER A 207 4.24 9.49 -11.17
N LYS A 208 3.31 9.36 -12.13
CA LYS A 208 2.91 10.49 -12.99
C LYS A 208 2.11 11.58 -12.25
N VAL A 209 1.48 11.25 -11.14
CA VAL A 209 0.71 12.23 -10.35
C VAL A 209 1.60 12.92 -9.32
N LEU A 210 2.49 12.15 -8.68
CA LEU A 210 3.35 12.64 -7.59
C LEU A 210 4.51 13.53 -8.10
N SER A 211 5.03 13.29 -9.31
CA SER A 211 6.08 14.16 -9.89
C SER A 211 5.62 15.61 -10.07
N ASN A 212 4.31 15.86 -10.22
CA ASN A 212 3.78 17.22 -10.37
C ASN A 212 3.66 17.98 -9.03
N PHE A 213 3.68 17.30 -7.87
CA PHE A 213 3.57 17.97 -6.57
C PHE A 213 4.82 18.78 -6.20
N GLU A 214 5.98 18.40 -6.70
CA GLU A 214 7.24 19.09 -6.41
C GLU A 214 7.35 20.44 -7.14
N GLU A 215 6.64 20.60 -8.26
CA GLU A 215 6.72 21.81 -9.11
C GLU A 215 5.87 22.98 -8.60
N ASP A 216 4.83 22.75 -7.78
CA ASP A 216 3.81 23.76 -7.41
C ASP A 216 4.18 24.65 -6.18
N GLY A 217 5.32 24.48 -5.55
CA GLY A 217 5.92 25.42 -4.61
C GLY A 217 5.17 25.62 -3.27
N LYS A 218 5.10 26.88 -2.77
CA LYS A 218 4.59 27.22 -1.41
C LYS A 218 3.15 26.82 -1.14
N SER A 219 2.27 26.80 -2.15
CA SER A 219 0.87 26.37 -2.00
C SER A 219 0.81 24.90 -1.64
N THR A 220 1.65 24.09 -2.24
CA THR A 220 1.74 22.64 -1.97
C THR A 220 2.23 22.37 -0.55
N ILE A 221 3.20 23.14 -0.03
CA ILE A 221 3.71 22.97 1.34
C ILE A 221 2.60 23.21 2.38
N ASN A 222 1.81 24.30 2.23
CA ASN A 222 0.71 24.58 3.15
C ASN A 222 -0.38 23.50 3.13
N ASN A 223 -0.69 22.96 1.95
CA ASN A 223 -1.62 21.86 1.81
C ASN A 223 -1.09 20.58 2.46
N LEU A 224 0.19 20.28 2.31
CA LEU A 224 0.83 19.12 2.93
C LEU A 224 0.91 19.26 4.46
N LEU A 225 1.11 20.45 5.01
CA LEU A 225 1.01 20.71 6.45
C LEU A 225 -0.38 20.32 6.97
N ARG A 226 -1.44 20.79 6.30
CA ARG A 226 -2.83 20.44 6.69
C ARG A 226 -3.11 18.94 6.53
N ILE A 227 -2.61 18.31 5.46
CA ILE A 227 -2.73 16.85 5.24
C ILE A 227 -2.03 16.05 6.34
N ARG A 228 -0.89 16.54 6.85
CA ARG A 228 -0.21 15.95 8.00
C ARG A 228 -1.04 16.08 9.29
N GLU A 229 -1.61 17.25 9.55
CA GLU A 229 -2.52 17.46 10.70
C GLU A 229 -3.71 16.51 10.63
N GLN A 230 -4.31 16.34 9.44
CA GLN A 230 -5.39 15.37 9.23
C GLN A 230 -4.99 13.93 9.55
N ALA A 231 -3.70 13.55 9.38
CA ALA A 231 -3.24 12.23 9.81
C ALA A 231 -3.30 12.09 11.33
N SER A 232 -2.94 13.14 12.09
CA SER A 232 -3.05 13.16 13.55
C SER A 232 -4.51 13.09 14.01
N GLU A 233 -5.40 13.88 13.38
CA GLU A 233 -6.83 13.86 13.66
C GLU A 233 -7.44 12.47 13.37
N ALA A 234 -7.05 11.82 12.25
CA ALA A 234 -7.49 10.47 11.92
C ALA A 234 -7.08 9.46 12.99
N ARG A 235 -5.83 9.54 13.50
CA ARG A 235 -5.36 8.72 14.62
C ARG A 235 -6.23 8.90 15.86
N GLU A 236 -6.53 10.14 16.23
CA GLU A 236 -7.38 10.45 17.40
C GLU A 236 -8.80 9.89 17.24
N PHE A 237 -9.41 10.04 16.05
CA PHE A 237 -10.75 9.52 15.78
C PHE A 237 -10.81 8.00 15.79
N LEU A 238 -9.79 7.32 15.27
CA LEU A 238 -9.65 5.87 15.36
C LEU A 238 -9.47 5.40 16.80
N SER A 239 -8.57 6.02 17.56
CA SER A 239 -8.31 5.66 18.97
C SER A 239 -9.55 5.91 19.86
N SER A 240 -10.37 6.91 19.54
CA SER A 240 -11.62 7.21 20.28
C SER A 240 -12.86 6.48 19.74
N GLY A 241 -12.74 5.72 18.63
CA GLY A 241 -13.86 5.06 17.99
C GLY A 241 -14.85 6.00 17.27
N ASN A 242 -14.45 7.24 16.98
CA ASN A 242 -15.35 8.23 16.36
C ASN A 242 -15.30 8.10 14.81
N LEU A 243 -15.91 7.05 14.27
CA LEU A 243 -15.90 6.75 12.83
C LEU A 243 -16.63 7.80 12.00
N THR A 244 -17.68 8.43 12.53
CA THR A 244 -18.41 9.50 11.83
C THR A 244 -17.52 10.72 11.57
N LYS A 245 -16.73 11.15 12.56
CA LYS A 245 -15.77 12.24 12.36
C LYS A 245 -14.66 11.84 11.40
N LEU A 246 -14.20 10.59 11.47
CA LEU A 246 -13.22 10.07 10.51
C LEU A 246 -13.77 10.12 9.09
N GLY A 247 -15.05 9.75 8.87
CA GLY A 247 -15.72 9.85 7.58
C GLY A 247 -15.75 11.28 7.05
N THR A 248 -16.12 12.26 7.90
CA THR A 248 -16.09 13.69 7.54
C THR A 248 -14.67 14.13 7.16
N LEU A 249 -13.67 13.72 7.95
CA LEU A 249 -12.27 14.05 7.69
C LEU A 249 -11.77 13.48 6.36
N LEU A 250 -12.19 12.26 5.97
CA LEU A 250 -11.87 11.68 4.66
C LEU A 250 -12.39 12.57 3.52
N ASN A 251 -13.59 13.09 3.68
CA ASN A 251 -14.19 14.00 2.71
C ASN A 251 -13.40 15.29 2.57
N GLU A 252 -13.03 15.91 3.69
CA GLU A 252 -12.19 17.11 3.70
C GLU A 252 -10.83 16.85 3.04
N ALA A 253 -10.18 15.74 3.38
CA ALA A 253 -8.91 15.33 2.78
C ALA A 253 -9.02 15.12 1.26
N TRP A 254 -10.14 14.57 0.79
CA TRP A 254 -10.41 14.42 -0.65
C TRP A 254 -10.58 15.77 -1.34
N MET A 255 -11.36 16.67 -0.77
CA MET A 255 -11.57 18.01 -1.33
C MET A 255 -10.27 18.81 -1.42
N MET A 256 -9.43 18.75 -0.40
CA MET A 256 -8.09 19.35 -0.44
C MET A 256 -7.22 18.77 -1.53
N LYS A 257 -7.16 17.43 -1.61
CA LYS A 257 -6.34 16.73 -2.60
C LYS A 257 -6.74 17.05 -4.04
N ARG A 258 -8.03 17.15 -4.33
CA ARG A 258 -8.55 17.60 -5.63
C ARG A 258 -8.06 19.00 -6.02
N GLY A 259 -7.86 19.88 -5.03
CA GLY A 259 -7.38 21.25 -5.23
C GLY A 259 -5.88 21.36 -5.53
N ILE A 260 -5.08 20.31 -5.28
CA ILE A 260 -3.63 20.37 -5.46
C ILE A 260 -3.23 20.25 -6.94
N SER A 261 -3.88 19.37 -7.71
CA SER A 261 -3.52 19.15 -9.12
C SER A 261 -4.72 18.69 -9.94
N GLN A 262 -4.81 19.17 -11.18
CA GLN A 262 -5.86 18.78 -12.14
C GLN A 262 -5.83 17.28 -12.49
N ASN A 263 -4.72 16.59 -12.24
CA ASN A 263 -4.56 15.17 -12.55
C ASN A 263 -5.06 14.23 -11.46
N VAL A 264 -5.47 14.75 -10.30
CA VAL A 264 -5.96 13.97 -9.15
C VAL A 264 -7.37 13.45 -9.38
N SER A 265 -8.22 14.17 -10.12
CA SER A 265 -9.58 13.76 -10.45
C SER A 265 -9.85 13.93 -11.96
N ASN A 266 -10.98 13.41 -12.42
CA ASN A 266 -11.53 13.59 -13.75
C ASN A 266 -13.06 13.47 -13.68
N GLU A 267 -13.77 13.72 -14.81
CA GLU A 267 -15.23 13.71 -14.87
C GLU A 267 -15.85 12.40 -14.36
N ILE A 268 -15.26 11.25 -14.70
CA ILE A 268 -15.77 9.93 -14.28
C ILE A 268 -15.61 9.74 -12.75
N ILE A 269 -14.48 10.16 -12.20
CA ILE A 269 -14.21 10.09 -10.76
C ILE A 269 -15.14 11.06 -10.03
N ASP A 270 -15.36 12.25 -10.55
CA ASP A 270 -16.23 13.27 -9.95
C ASP A 270 -17.70 12.84 -9.99
N GLU A 271 -18.16 12.26 -11.09
CA GLU A 271 -19.50 11.69 -11.18
C GLU A 271 -19.70 10.55 -10.16
N MET A 272 -18.74 9.63 -10.11
CA MET A 272 -18.79 8.52 -9.15
C MET A 272 -18.79 9.01 -7.69
N TYR A 273 -17.94 9.99 -7.36
CA TYR A 273 -17.94 10.63 -6.05
C TYR A 273 -19.32 11.24 -5.73
N ASN A 274 -19.92 12.00 -6.63
CA ASN A 274 -21.23 12.61 -6.42
C ASN A 274 -22.32 11.55 -6.20
N ARG A 275 -22.30 10.45 -6.95
CA ARG A 275 -23.22 9.32 -6.76
C ARG A 275 -23.01 8.64 -5.40
N ILE A 276 -21.78 8.46 -4.95
CA ILE A 276 -21.46 7.93 -3.61
C ILE A 276 -22.06 8.81 -2.53
N MET A 277 -21.83 10.12 -2.59
CA MET A 277 -22.30 11.06 -1.57
C MET A 277 -23.84 11.18 -1.56
N SER A 278 -24.50 11.18 -2.73
CA SER A 278 -25.97 11.23 -2.85
C SER A 278 -26.68 9.97 -2.31
N ASN A 279 -25.96 8.85 -2.18
CA ASN A 279 -26.47 7.61 -1.58
C ASN A 279 -26.25 7.51 -0.07
N GLY A 280 -25.84 8.61 0.58
CA GLY A 280 -25.78 8.72 2.04
C GLY A 280 -24.44 8.36 2.66
N ALA A 281 -23.35 8.46 1.90
CA ALA A 281 -22.00 8.41 2.46
C ALA A 281 -21.74 9.66 3.32
N ASN A 282 -21.13 9.51 4.49
CA ASN A 282 -20.64 10.60 5.33
C ASN A 282 -19.35 11.20 4.82
N GLY A 283 -18.60 10.42 4.02
CA GLY A 283 -17.39 10.85 3.35
C GLY A 283 -16.82 9.80 2.43
N ALA A 284 -16.08 10.26 1.44
CA ALA A 284 -15.40 9.42 0.47
C ALA A 284 -14.08 10.05 0.03
N LYS A 285 -13.06 9.21 -0.22
CA LYS A 285 -11.73 9.64 -0.65
C LYS A 285 -11.16 8.65 -1.66
N LEU A 286 -10.66 9.16 -2.78
CA LEU A 286 -9.89 8.34 -3.71
C LEU A 286 -8.49 8.05 -3.13
N LEU A 287 -8.15 6.76 -3.05
CA LEU A 287 -6.91 6.27 -2.46
C LEU A 287 -5.70 6.46 -3.40
N GLY A 288 -4.49 6.43 -2.82
CA GLY A 288 -3.23 6.57 -3.56
C GLY A 288 -3.00 7.98 -4.10
N ALA A 289 -2.27 8.12 -5.20
CA ALA A 289 -1.92 9.42 -5.79
C ALA A 289 -3.12 10.16 -6.43
N GLY A 290 -4.16 9.46 -6.86
CA GLY A 290 -5.29 10.01 -7.59
C GLY A 290 -5.39 9.48 -9.02
N GLY A 291 -6.39 9.95 -9.76
CA GLY A 291 -6.59 9.62 -11.17
C GLY A 291 -7.16 8.22 -11.46
N GLY A 292 -7.47 7.41 -10.44
CA GLY A 292 -8.03 6.07 -10.54
C GLY A 292 -7.76 5.23 -9.29
N GLY A 293 -8.21 3.99 -9.28
CA GLY A 293 -8.05 3.06 -8.16
C GLY A 293 -9.34 2.86 -7.37
N PHE A 294 -9.26 2.88 -6.05
CA PHE A 294 -10.39 2.66 -5.16
C PHE A 294 -10.80 3.93 -4.41
N PHE A 295 -12.10 4.16 -4.29
CA PHE A 295 -12.64 5.03 -3.26
C PHE A 295 -12.74 4.27 -1.94
N LEU A 296 -12.25 4.88 -0.86
CA LEU A 296 -12.60 4.56 0.52
C LEU A 296 -13.81 5.39 0.90
N ILE A 297 -14.85 4.73 1.37
CA ILE A 297 -16.15 5.33 1.66
C ILE A 297 -16.51 4.99 3.11
N HIS A 298 -16.98 5.98 3.84
CA HIS A 298 -17.63 5.81 5.13
C HIS A 298 -19.11 6.20 5.05
N GLY A 299 -19.95 5.43 5.72
CA GLY A 299 -21.37 5.72 5.91
C GLY A 299 -21.95 4.87 7.01
N GLU A 300 -23.21 5.08 7.34
CA GLU A 300 -23.90 4.24 8.32
C GLU A 300 -23.96 2.76 7.91
N VAL A 301 -24.19 1.89 8.89
CA VAL A 301 -24.42 0.46 8.64
C VAL A 301 -25.46 0.27 7.53
N GLY A 302 -25.12 -0.53 6.53
CA GLY A 302 -25.94 -0.72 5.31
C GLY A 302 -25.55 0.15 4.12
N ILE A 303 -24.59 1.09 4.27
CA ILE A 303 -24.09 1.90 3.15
C ILE A 303 -23.61 1.04 1.97
N ARG A 304 -22.95 -0.09 2.23
CA ARG A 304 -22.45 -1.00 1.19
C ARG A 304 -23.58 -1.59 0.34
N GLU A 305 -24.71 -1.90 0.92
CA GLU A 305 -25.87 -2.42 0.19
C GLU A 305 -26.53 -1.35 -0.66
N LYS A 306 -26.67 -0.13 -0.15
CA LYS A 306 -27.16 1.03 -0.91
C LYS A 306 -26.27 1.27 -2.14
N LEU A 307 -24.97 1.28 -1.95
CA LEU A 307 -24.01 1.46 -3.05
C LEU A 307 -24.00 0.29 -4.05
N ARG A 308 -24.21 -0.96 -3.59
CA ARG A 308 -24.36 -2.11 -4.50
C ARG A 308 -25.58 -1.97 -5.41
N ASN A 309 -26.68 -1.46 -4.88
CA ASN A 309 -27.87 -1.21 -5.67
C ASN A 309 -27.69 -0.09 -6.67
N GLU A 310 -26.94 0.95 -6.30
CA GLU A 310 -26.61 2.10 -7.16
C GLU A 310 -25.64 1.76 -8.29
N PHE A 311 -24.56 1.06 -7.96
CA PHE A 311 -23.46 0.81 -8.90
C PHE A 311 -23.55 -0.55 -9.62
N SER A 312 -24.55 -1.39 -9.25
CA SER A 312 -24.76 -2.71 -9.81
C SER A 312 -23.50 -3.60 -9.84
N SER A 313 -23.41 -4.55 -10.79
CA SER A 313 -22.24 -5.43 -10.94
C SER A 313 -21.05 -4.79 -11.65
N GLU A 314 -21.16 -3.55 -12.09
CA GLU A 314 -20.11 -2.85 -12.87
C GLU A 314 -18.88 -2.50 -12.02
N HIS A 315 -19.08 -2.26 -10.71
CA HIS A 315 -18.00 -1.88 -9.80
C HIS A 315 -17.83 -2.89 -8.67
N ARG A 316 -16.61 -3.41 -8.53
CA ARG A 316 -16.26 -4.30 -7.42
C ARG A 316 -16.19 -3.54 -6.10
N MET A 317 -16.89 -4.04 -5.09
CA MET A 317 -16.86 -3.54 -3.72
C MET A 317 -16.18 -4.52 -2.80
N ILE A 318 -15.35 -4.01 -1.90
CA ILE A 318 -14.58 -4.79 -0.94
C ILE A 318 -14.88 -4.24 0.46
N PRO A 319 -15.29 -5.08 1.43
CA PRO A 319 -15.37 -4.67 2.83
C PRO A 319 -13.98 -4.31 3.36
N LEU A 320 -13.91 -3.46 4.36
CA LEU A 320 -12.66 -3.06 4.99
C LEU A 320 -12.34 -3.98 6.17
N ASN A 321 -11.82 -5.18 5.90
CA ASN A 321 -11.36 -6.11 6.92
C ASN A 321 -9.87 -5.90 7.17
N ILE A 322 -9.46 -5.76 8.44
CA ILE A 322 -8.09 -5.44 8.82
C ILE A 322 -7.25 -6.71 8.87
N ASP A 323 -6.08 -6.69 8.24
CA ASP A 323 -4.99 -7.65 8.49
C ASP A 323 -4.02 -7.09 9.53
N PHE A 324 -3.74 -7.86 10.59
CA PHE A 324 -2.87 -7.42 11.69
C PHE A 324 -1.43 -7.99 11.61
N ASN A 325 -1.14 -8.84 10.63
CA ASN A 325 0.09 -9.61 10.63
C ASN A 325 1.21 -9.00 9.75
N GLY A 326 0.86 -8.14 8.80
CA GLY A 326 1.81 -7.64 7.82
C GLY A 326 2.34 -8.73 6.89
N SER A 327 3.57 -8.56 6.41
CA SER A 327 4.19 -9.56 5.55
C SER A 327 4.62 -10.79 6.37
N THR A 328 4.05 -11.94 6.05
CA THR A 328 4.30 -13.20 6.79
C THR A 328 4.71 -14.33 5.84
N ILE A 329 5.54 -15.24 6.32
CA ILE A 329 5.81 -16.53 5.65
C ILE A 329 4.69 -17.50 6.06
N ILE A 330 3.86 -17.88 5.08
CA ILE A 330 2.72 -18.80 5.29
C ILE A 330 3.05 -20.25 4.94
N PHE A 331 4.13 -20.47 4.21
CA PHE A 331 4.64 -21.81 3.90
C PHE A 331 6.16 -21.80 3.86
N ASN A 332 6.78 -22.79 4.50
CA ASN A 332 8.22 -22.99 4.51
C ASN A 332 8.51 -24.49 4.73
N ASP A 333 8.84 -25.23 3.67
CA ASP A 333 9.14 -26.66 3.74
C ASP A 333 10.60 -26.97 4.12
N SER A 334 11.45 -25.94 4.29
CA SER A 334 12.83 -26.12 4.73
C SER A 334 12.98 -26.39 6.23
N ARG A 335 11.88 -26.37 6.99
CA ARG A 335 11.86 -26.52 8.46
C ARG A 335 11.66 -27.97 8.93
N GLU A 336 11.67 -28.95 8.03
CA GLU A 336 11.62 -30.38 8.36
C GLU A 336 13.02 -30.98 8.49
#